data_d7f7486b372ff8bbf8473cc3f0e65645
#
_entry.id   d7f7486b372ff8bbf8473cc3f0e65645
#
_cell.length_a   1.000
_cell.length_b   1.000
_cell.length_c   1.000
_cell.angle_alpha   90.00
_cell.angle_beta   90.00
_cell.angle_gamma   90.00
#
_symmetry.space_group_name_H-M   'P 1'
#
loop_
_entity.id
_entity.type
_entity.pdbx_description
1 polymer ?
#
loop_
_entity_poly.entity_id
_entity_poly.type
_entity_poly.pdbx_seq_one_letter_code
_entity_poly.pdbx_strand_id
1 'polypeptide(L)'
;MLIDCHVHINNYDPNVTKPASETAGELFADMARVGVDHAVVLTSYQVSPQRPHVDEVIELLGDDPRISIVEGLRWRGKGQRTDLFRMEERIRDGLVQGIKLYPGYEDYAINDASLQAVFQIAEKYDVPVMIHTGDTYAKQAKVRQAHPLLVDDVAVDFPEVKFVLCHLGNPWFQDAAQVLYKNDNVYADISGLTLGDFHYEFERYMLQRVKDLIMYMGDPGQQLLYGTDWPLAGMGTYLKFFDGLELPDEAKDNIAWRTAARLFRIDTDRIPPRQITT
;
A
#
# COMPACT_ATOMS: atom_id res chain seq x y z
N MET A 1 -18.50 0.83 4.13
CA MET A 1 -17.35 1.69 3.71
C MET A 1 -16.31 0.83 3.03
N LEU A 2 -15.57 1.36 2.06
CA LEU A 2 -14.46 0.67 1.40
C LEU A 2 -13.29 1.65 1.24
N ILE A 3 -12.13 1.32 1.79
CA ILE A 3 -10.89 2.10 1.68
C ILE A 3 -9.88 1.27 0.88
N ASP A 4 -9.43 1.78 -0.26
CA ASP A 4 -8.34 1.17 -1.02
C ASP A 4 -7.01 1.74 -0.51
N CYS A 5 -6.28 0.94 0.25
CA CYS A 5 -5.05 1.41 0.91
C CYS A 5 -3.82 1.40 -0.01
N HIS A 6 -3.95 1.00 -1.28
CA HIS A 6 -2.82 0.88 -2.18
C HIS A 6 -3.20 1.21 -3.62
N VAL A 7 -3.09 2.49 -3.97
CA VAL A 7 -3.30 2.96 -5.35
C VAL A 7 -2.16 3.87 -5.79
N HIS A 8 -1.97 4.02 -7.09
CA HIS A 8 -0.98 4.90 -7.69
C HIS A 8 -1.61 5.76 -8.78
N ILE A 9 -1.18 7.00 -8.94
CA ILE A 9 -1.52 7.82 -10.12
C ILE A 9 -0.37 7.79 -11.15
N ASN A 10 0.33 6.68 -11.23
CA ASN A 10 1.39 6.45 -12.22
C ASN A 10 0.79 6.02 -13.57
N ASN A 11 1.40 6.48 -14.66
CA ASN A 11 1.17 5.89 -15.97
C ASN A 11 2.20 4.78 -16.21
N TYR A 12 1.73 3.55 -16.40
CA TYR A 12 2.59 2.39 -16.65
C TYR A 12 2.78 2.06 -18.13
N ASP A 13 2.09 2.76 -19.06
CA ASP A 13 2.32 2.62 -20.48
C ASP A 13 3.45 3.56 -20.93
N PRO A 14 4.63 3.03 -21.30
CA PRO A 14 5.77 3.85 -21.71
C PRO A 14 5.55 4.60 -23.05
N ASN A 15 4.55 4.20 -23.82
CA ASN A 15 4.23 4.79 -25.13
C ASN A 15 3.21 5.93 -25.04
N VAL A 16 2.59 6.11 -23.88
CA VAL A 16 1.58 7.14 -23.64
C VAL A 16 2.14 8.16 -22.66
N THR A 17 2.12 9.44 -23.05
CA THR A 17 2.35 10.55 -22.14
C THR A 17 1.00 11.06 -21.67
N LYS A 18 0.74 10.91 -20.37
CA LYS A 18 -0.51 11.30 -19.73
C LYS A 18 -0.17 12.20 -18.54
N PRO A 19 -0.78 13.39 -18.41
CA PRO A 19 -0.57 14.22 -17.23
C PRO A 19 -1.15 13.53 -15.98
N ALA A 20 -0.54 13.75 -14.84
CA ALA A 20 -0.99 13.18 -13.57
C ALA A 20 -2.44 13.55 -13.21
N SER A 21 -2.89 14.74 -13.63
CA SER A 21 -4.28 15.19 -13.45
C SER A 21 -5.31 14.33 -14.20
N GLU A 22 -4.94 13.78 -15.35
CA GLU A 22 -5.82 12.85 -16.10
C GLU A 22 -5.91 11.51 -15.38
N THR A 23 -4.79 10.96 -14.92
CA THR A 23 -4.77 9.72 -14.14
C THR A 23 -5.51 9.89 -12.79
N ALA A 24 -5.39 11.05 -12.16
CA ALA A 24 -6.17 11.37 -10.96
C ALA A 24 -7.70 11.41 -11.26
N GLY A 25 -8.10 11.97 -12.40
CA GLY A 25 -9.49 11.93 -12.85
C GLY A 25 -10.02 10.51 -13.08
N GLU A 26 -9.19 9.63 -13.65
CA GLU A 26 -9.52 8.20 -13.82
C GLU A 26 -9.64 7.47 -12.48
N LEU A 27 -8.76 7.78 -11.51
CA LEU A 27 -8.85 7.24 -10.15
C LEU A 27 -10.22 7.58 -9.54
N PHE A 28 -10.63 8.84 -9.55
CA PHE A 28 -11.94 9.24 -9.03
C PHE A 28 -13.13 8.61 -9.77
N ALA A 29 -13.02 8.46 -11.08
CA ALA A 29 -14.05 7.78 -11.88
C ALA A 29 -14.18 6.30 -11.49
N ASP A 30 -13.07 5.60 -11.32
CA ASP A 30 -13.05 4.20 -10.89
C ASP A 30 -13.52 4.03 -9.44
N MET A 31 -13.09 4.90 -8.52
CA MET A 31 -13.60 4.93 -7.15
C MET A 31 -15.12 5.07 -7.12
N ALA A 32 -15.67 6.03 -7.88
CA ALA A 32 -17.11 6.25 -7.95
C ALA A 32 -17.85 5.04 -8.55
N ARG A 33 -17.31 4.45 -9.61
CA ARG A 33 -17.91 3.30 -10.31
C ARG A 33 -17.97 2.05 -9.44
N VAL A 34 -16.95 1.81 -8.63
CA VAL A 34 -16.81 0.59 -7.80
C VAL A 34 -17.35 0.80 -6.39
N GLY A 35 -17.44 2.05 -5.95
CA GLY A 35 -17.86 2.40 -4.59
C GLY A 35 -16.70 2.35 -3.58
N VAL A 36 -15.50 2.75 -3.99
CA VAL A 36 -14.39 3.05 -3.08
C VAL A 36 -14.64 4.42 -2.48
N ASP A 37 -14.69 4.51 -1.17
CA ASP A 37 -15.01 5.73 -0.44
C ASP A 37 -13.78 6.59 -0.16
N HIS A 38 -12.61 5.95 0.00
CA HIS A 38 -11.34 6.61 0.24
C HIS A 38 -10.19 5.81 -0.37
N ALA A 39 -9.16 6.49 -0.85
CA ALA A 39 -7.97 5.87 -1.41
C ALA A 39 -6.70 6.40 -0.77
N VAL A 40 -5.75 5.51 -0.49
CA VAL A 40 -4.39 5.87 -0.07
C VAL A 40 -3.49 5.82 -1.30
N VAL A 41 -3.04 7.00 -1.75
CA VAL A 41 -2.22 7.16 -2.95
C VAL A 41 -0.75 7.07 -2.58
N LEU A 42 -0.06 6.04 -3.10
CA LEU A 42 1.37 5.84 -2.90
C LEU A 42 2.15 6.46 -4.06
N THR A 43 3.09 7.35 -3.74
CA THR A 43 3.99 7.90 -4.76
C THR A 43 5.14 6.95 -5.05
N SER A 44 5.79 7.14 -6.21
CA SER A 44 6.95 6.32 -6.60
C SER A 44 8.24 6.87 -6.01
N TYR A 45 9.20 6.00 -5.71
CA TYR A 45 10.59 6.39 -5.40
C TYR A 45 11.34 6.97 -6.62
N GLN A 46 10.83 6.73 -7.82
CA GLN A 46 11.37 7.28 -9.07
C GLN A 46 10.42 8.32 -9.64
N VAL A 47 10.92 9.50 -9.88
CA VAL A 47 10.18 10.57 -10.57
C VAL A 47 10.48 10.52 -12.06
N SER A 48 9.44 10.55 -12.87
CA SER A 48 9.53 10.61 -14.34
C SER A 48 8.25 11.25 -14.88
N PRO A 49 8.15 11.52 -16.19
CA PRO A 49 6.89 11.99 -16.78
C PRO A 49 5.69 11.06 -16.56
N GLN A 50 5.93 9.78 -16.27
CA GLN A 50 4.90 8.79 -15.98
C GLN A 50 4.67 8.56 -14.46
N ARG A 51 5.50 9.17 -13.63
CA ARG A 51 5.49 8.98 -12.17
C ARG A 51 5.65 10.34 -11.50
N PRO A 52 4.56 11.01 -11.13
CA PRO A 52 4.59 12.37 -10.61
C PRO A 52 5.39 12.44 -9.30
N HIS A 53 6.00 13.59 -9.07
CA HIS A 53 6.64 13.90 -7.80
C HIS A 53 5.59 14.05 -6.70
N VAL A 54 5.95 13.76 -5.46
CA VAL A 54 5.03 13.86 -4.31
C VAL A 54 4.39 15.24 -4.18
N ASP A 55 5.13 16.32 -4.45
CA ASP A 55 4.59 17.69 -4.40
C ASP A 55 3.48 17.91 -5.43
N GLU A 56 3.61 17.35 -6.64
CA GLU A 56 2.57 17.38 -7.67
C GLU A 56 1.33 16.57 -7.23
N VAL A 57 1.55 15.42 -6.57
CA VAL A 57 0.45 14.61 -6.03
C VAL A 57 -0.29 15.35 -4.91
N ILE A 58 0.45 16.03 -4.02
CA ILE A 58 -0.13 16.86 -2.95
C ILE A 58 -0.94 18.02 -3.56
N GLU A 59 -0.42 18.70 -4.57
CA GLU A 59 -1.13 19.79 -5.23
C GLU A 59 -2.42 19.34 -5.91
N LEU A 60 -2.42 18.14 -6.51
CA LEU A 60 -3.57 17.60 -7.23
C LEU A 60 -4.63 16.98 -6.32
N LEU A 61 -4.24 16.35 -5.22
CA LEU A 61 -5.10 15.44 -4.46
C LEU A 61 -5.16 15.76 -2.96
N GLY A 62 -4.22 16.54 -2.42
CA GLY A 62 -4.03 16.71 -0.98
C GLY A 62 -5.21 17.35 -0.25
N ASP A 63 -6.03 18.13 -0.93
CA ASP A 63 -7.20 18.81 -0.36
C ASP A 63 -8.49 17.96 -0.44
N ASP A 64 -8.48 16.82 -1.15
CA ASP A 64 -9.67 15.96 -1.27
C ASP A 64 -9.81 15.05 -0.04
N PRO A 65 -10.92 15.13 0.71
CA PRO A 65 -11.11 14.34 1.93
C PRO A 65 -11.20 12.82 1.69
N ARG A 66 -11.29 12.41 0.43
CA ARG A 66 -11.29 10.99 0.03
C ARG A 66 -9.89 10.44 -0.22
N ILE A 67 -8.83 11.25 -0.03
CA ILE A 67 -7.45 10.87 -0.36
C ILE A 67 -6.55 11.02 0.87
N SER A 68 -5.70 10.03 1.08
CA SER A 68 -4.50 10.11 1.89
C SER A 68 -3.27 9.86 1.01
N ILE A 69 -2.13 10.43 1.35
CA ILE A 69 -0.91 10.31 0.54
C ILE A 69 0.17 9.59 1.35
N VAL A 70 0.80 8.59 0.75
CA VAL A 70 1.98 7.90 1.27
C VAL A 70 3.16 8.20 0.37
N GLU A 71 4.22 8.75 0.92
CA GLU A 71 5.39 9.16 0.14
C GLU A 71 6.34 7.99 -0.14
N GLY A 72 6.59 7.72 -1.42
CA GLY A 72 7.62 6.79 -1.86
C GLY A 72 9.01 7.42 -1.72
N LEU A 73 9.78 6.93 -0.76
CA LEU A 73 11.12 7.45 -0.49
C LEU A 73 12.15 6.80 -1.41
N ARG A 74 12.92 7.62 -2.10
CA ARG A 74 14.12 7.17 -2.80
C ARG A 74 15.26 7.03 -1.80
N TRP A 75 15.69 5.78 -1.53
CA TRP A 75 16.71 5.52 -0.53
C TRP A 75 18.13 5.44 -1.11
N ARG A 76 18.30 5.00 -2.34
CA ARG A 76 19.62 4.90 -2.99
C ARG A 76 19.84 6.05 -3.97
N GLY A 77 21.03 6.65 -3.93
CA GLY A 77 21.42 7.71 -4.83
C GLY A 77 21.85 9.01 -4.15
N LYS A 78 22.06 10.05 -4.96
CA LYS A 78 22.43 11.38 -4.46
C LYS A 78 21.17 12.09 -3.91
N GLY A 79 21.32 12.82 -2.81
CA GLY A 79 20.23 13.63 -2.25
C GLY A 79 19.44 12.98 -1.10
N GLN A 80 19.72 11.72 -0.78
CA GLN A 80 19.03 10.92 0.24
C GLN A 80 18.69 11.68 1.56
N ARG A 81 19.64 12.43 2.11
CA ARG A 81 19.40 13.22 3.35
C ARG A 81 18.42 14.35 3.13
N THR A 82 18.47 15.00 1.98
CA THR A 82 17.55 16.09 1.62
C THR A 82 16.15 15.55 1.40
N ASP A 83 16.03 14.40 0.74
CA ASP A 83 14.74 13.74 0.49
C ASP A 83 14.10 13.29 1.82
N LEU A 84 14.89 12.70 2.72
CA LEU A 84 14.43 12.32 4.06
C LEU A 84 13.96 13.53 4.89
N PHE A 85 14.71 14.63 4.86
CA PHE A 85 14.35 15.85 5.57
C PHE A 85 13.03 16.45 5.05
N ARG A 86 12.88 16.55 3.72
CA ARG A 86 11.65 17.06 3.11
C ARG A 86 10.44 16.16 3.37
N MET A 87 10.63 14.84 3.36
CA MET A 87 9.60 13.89 3.74
C MET A 87 9.15 14.09 5.19
N GLU A 88 10.11 14.26 6.13
CA GLU A 88 9.78 14.54 7.53
C GLU A 88 8.98 15.84 7.67
N GLU A 89 9.32 16.89 6.91
CA GLU A 89 8.55 18.14 6.90
C GLU A 89 7.10 17.91 6.43
N ARG A 90 6.89 17.17 5.33
CA ARG A 90 5.54 16.88 4.82
C ARG A 90 4.71 16.03 5.80
N ILE A 91 5.34 15.06 6.47
CA ILE A 91 4.68 14.26 7.51
C ILE A 91 4.28 15.15 8.69
N ARG A 92 5.20 15.98 9.20
CA ARG A 92 4.95 16.92 10.30
C ARG A 92 3.79 17.87 9.98
N ASP A 93 3.72 18.36 8.75
CA ASP A 93 2.72 19.31 8.29
C ASP A 93 1.39 18.63 7.90
N GLY A 94 1.30 17.28 8.05
CA GLY A 94 0.09 16.50 7.78
C GLY A 94 -0.24 16.28 6.30
N LEU A 95 0.70 16.63 5.40
CA LEU A 95 0.52 16.50 3.95
C LEU A 95 0.71 15.04 3.48
N VAL A 96 1.42 14.23 4.27
CA VAL A 96 1.72 12.83 4.00
C VAL A 96 1.44 12.00 5.25
N GLN A 97 0.74 10.87 5.11
CA GLN A 97 0.26 10.01 6.19
C GLN A 97 1.00 8.68 6.30
N GLY A 98 2.10 8.49 5.57
CA GLY A 98 2.90 7.26 5.62
C GLY A 98 4.12 7.32 4.71
N ILE A 99 4.98 6.32 4.84
CA ILE A 99 6.22 6.18 4.09
C ILE A 99 6.15 4.90 3.27
N LYS A 100 6.50 4.94 1.97
CA LYS A 100 6.63 3.75 1.14
C LYS A 100 8.09 3.48 0.82
N LEU A 101 8.54 2.26 1.04
CA LEU A 101 9.87 1.76 0.71
C LEU A 101 9.81 0.66 -0.34
N TYR A 102 10.84 0.59 -1.19
CA TYR A 102 10.90 -0.30 -2.35
C TYR A 102 12.14 -1.21 -2.31
N PRO A 103 12.33 -2.02 -1.24
CA PRO A 103 13.44 -2.98 -1.20
C PRO A 103 13.35 -3.94 -2.37
N GLY A 104 14.50 -4.31 -2.92
CA GLY A 104 14.57 -5.15 -4.12
C GLY A 104 14.52 -4.37 -5.43
N TYR A 105 13.61 -3.43 -5.59
CA TYR A 105 13.62 -2.48 -6.71
C TYR A 105 14.77 -1.49 -6.59
N GLU A 106 15.02 -0.98 -5.41
CA GLU A 106 16.28 -0.35 -5.04
C GLU A 106 17.18 -1.39 -4.34
N ASP A 107 18.50 -1.29 -4.50
CA ASP A 107 19.46 -2.28 -3.99
C ASP A 107 19.70 -2.12 -2.48
N TYR A 108 18.68 -2.40 -1.69
CA TYR A 108 18.74 -2.55 -0.23
C TYR A 108 17.71 -3.56 0.28
N ALA A 109 17.98 -4.15 1.42
CA ALA A 109 17.02 -4.93 2.18
C ALA A 109 16.40 -4.05 3.28
N ILE A 110 15.17 -4.38 3.72
CA ILE A 110 14.46 -3.55 4.71
C ILE A 110 15.19 -3.49 6.06
N ASN A 111 15.94 -4.51 6.41
CA ASN A 111 16.77 -4.58 7.62
C ASN A 111 18.18 -3.94 7.45
N ASP A 112 18.40 -3.16 6.38
CA ASP A 112 19.64 -2.37 6.22
C ASP A 112 19.69 -1.29 7.31
N ALA A 113 20.76 -1.30 8.12
CA ALA A 113 20.93 -0.37 9.25
C ALA A 113 20.87 1.11 8.85
N SER A 114 21.10 1.44 7.58
CA SER A 114 20.97 2.82 7.08
C SER A 114 19.54 3.34 7.12
N LEU A 115 18.51 2.46 7.16
CA LEU A 115 17.09 2.83 7.24
C LEU A 115 16.63 3.26 8.64
N GLN A 116 17.46 3.10 9.66
CA GLN A 116 17.08 3.43 11.05
C GLN A 116 16.48 4.83 11.20
N ALA A 117 17.02 5.83 10.50
CA ALA A 117 16.50 7.20 10.54
C ALA A 117 15.07 7.31 9.96
N VAL A 118 14.71 6.47 8.97
CA VAL A 118 13.35 6.40 8.43
C VAL A 118 12.37 5.86 9.47
N PHE A 119 12.77 4.79 10.16
CA PHE A 119 11.94 4.18 11.20
C PHE A 119 11.76 5.09 12.42
N GLN A 120 12.80 5.84 12.81
CA GLN A 120 12.71 6.85 13.86
C GLN A 120 11.74 7.99 13.51
N ILE A 121 11.67 8.41 12.24
CA ILE A 121 10.65 9.38 11.78
C ILE A 121 9.26 8.76 11.85
N ALA A 122 9.10 7.52 11.38
CA ALA A 122 7.81 6.81 11.42
C ALA A 122 7.30 6.68 12.86
N GLU A 123 8.16 6.29 13.80
CA GLU A 123 7.86 6.21 15.23
C GLU A 123 7.48 7.58 15.80
N LYS A 124 8.30 8.61 15.56
CA LYS A 124 8.11 9.97 16.07
C LYS A 124 6.75 10.57 15.70
N TYR A 125 6.29 10.34 14.49
CA TYR A 125 5.05 10.90 13.97
C TYR A 125 3.89 9.89 13.96
N ASP A 126 4.16 8.67 14.40
CA ASP A 126 3.21 7.55 14.42
C ASP A 126 2.53 7.32 13.06
N VAL A 127 3.34 7.25 11.99
CA VAL A 127 2.90 6.97 10.62
C VAL A 127 3.38 5.58 10.17
N PRO A 128 2.59 4.84 9.36
CA PRO A 128 2.99 3.52 8.90
C PRO A 128 4.12 3.57 7.86
N VAL A 129 4.91 2.50 7.83
CA VAL A 129 5.89 2.22 6.79
C VAL A 129 5.38 1.09 5.90
N MET A 130 4.95 1.40 4.70
CA MET A 130 4.54 0.43 3.69
C MET A 130 5.77 -0.08 2.95
N ILE A 131 5.94 -1.38 2.90
CA ILE A 131 7.13 -2.03 2.36
C ILE A 131 6.72 -2.87 1.16
N HIS A 132 7.32 -2.59 -0.01
CA HIS A 132 7.17 -3.51 -1.13
C HIS A 132 7.73 -4.87 -0.74
N THR A 133 6.92 -5.91 -0.79
CA THR A 133 7.32 -7.29 -0.53
C THR A 133 6.85 -8.21 -1.65
N GLY A 134 7.57 -9.31 -1.86
CA GLY A 134 7.18 -10.30 -2.85
C GLY A 134 7.78 -10.08 -4.22
N ASP A 135 6.95 -10.27 -5.24
CA ASP A 135 7.35 -10.21 -6.64
C ASP A 135 7.99 -8.87 -7.01
N THR A 136 9.11 -8.94 -7.71
CA THR A 136 9.78 -7.78 -8.29
C THR A 136 9.78 -7.89 -9.81
N TYR A 137 8.99 -7.07 -10.48
CA TYR A 137 8.79 -7.15 -11.93
C TYR A 137 10.02 -6.72 -12.75
N ALA A 138 10.82 -5.79 -12.25
CA ALA A 138 12.00 -5.28 -12.96
C ALA A 138 13.14 -6.31 -12.97
N LYS A 139 13.71 -6.59 -14.14
CA LYS A 139 14.76 -7.62 -14.31
C LYS A 139 16.03 -7.39 -13.46
N GLN A 140 16.33 -6.14 -13.13
CA GLN A 140 17.46 -5.76 -12.27
C GLN A 140 17.14 -5.85 -10.77
N ALA A 141 15.87 -6.02 -10.41
CA ALA A 141 15.46 -6.10 -9.03
C ALA A 141 15.93 -7.39 -8.35
N LYS A 142 16.24 -7.30 -7.07
CA LYS A 142 16.74 -8.44 -6.28
C LYS A 142 15.63 -8.96 -5.38
N VAL A 143 14.88 -9.92 -5.85
CA VAL A 143 13.70 -10.48 -5.17
C VAL A 143 13.93 -10.87 -3.72
N ARG A 144 15.12 -11.39 -3.36
CA ARG A 144 15.44 -11.75 -1.96
C ARG A 144 15.38 -10.56 -1.00
N GLN A 145 15.59 -9.32 -1.49
CA GLN A 145 15.55 -8.12 -0.67
C GLN A 145 14.11 -7.67 -0.36
N ALA A 146 13.14 -8.18 -1.14
CA ALA A 146 11.71 -7.99 -0.94
C ALA A 146 11.05 -9.16 -0.17
N HIS A 147 11.85 -10.02 0.47
CA HIS A 147 11.33 -11.18 1.19
C HIS A 147 10.68 -10.76 2.53
N PRO A 148 9.45 -11.21 2.83
CA PRO A 148 8.70 -10.77 4.01
C PRO A 148 9.40 -11.07 5.34
N LEU A 149 10.18 -12.15 5.46
CA LEU A 149 10.94 -12.46 6.69
C LEU A 149 11.92 -11.36 7.11
N LEU A 150 12.40 -10.54 6.17
CA LEU A 150 13.28 -9.42 6.52
C LEU A 150 12.55 -8.31 7.29
N VAL A 151 11.21 -8.29 7.22
CA VAL A 151 10.39 -7.34 8.00
C VAL A 151 10.28 -7.79 9.46
N ASP A 152 10.40 -9.08 9.74
CA ASP A 152 10.43 -9.58 11.13
C ASP A 152 11.57 -8.95 11.94
N ASP A 153 12.75 -8.82 11.35
CA ASP A 153 13.91 -8.21 12.01
C ASP A 153 13.60 -6.78 12.46
N VAL A 154 13.07 -5.95 11.55
CA VAL A 154 12.78 -4.53 11.87
C VAL A 154 11.55 -4.38 12.75
N ALA A 155 10.57 -5.26 12.66
CA ALA A 155 9.39 -5.25 13.52
C ALA A 155 9.75 -5.51 14.98
N VAL A 156 10.75 -6.36 15.23
CA VAL A 156 11.30 -6.65 16.57
C VAL A 156 12.14 -5.49 17.08
N ASP A 157 12.96 -4.90 16.21
CA ASP A 157 13.87 -3.80 16.59
C ASP A 157 13.14 -2.47 16.81
N PHE A 158 12.00 -2.27 16.16
CA PHE A 158 11.16 -1.07 16.22
C PHE A 158 9.69 -1.41 16.55
N PRO A 159 9.39 -1.84 17.79
CA PRO A 159 8.06 -2.34 18.14
C PRO A 159 6.94 -1.29 18.07
N GLU A 160 7.26 0.00 18.15
CA GLU A 160 6.28 1.09 18.05
C GLU A 160 5.99 1.50 16.59
N VAL A 161 6.81 1.07 15.64
CA VAL A 161 6.59 1.36 14.21
C VAL A 161 5.61 0.36 13.62
N LYS A 162 4.64 0.85 12.88
CA LYS A 162 3.66 0.03 12.15
C LYS A 162 4.19 -0.26 10.75
N PHE A 163 4.46 -1.52 10.46
CA PHE A 163 4.95 -1.98 9.16
C PHE A 163 3.82 -2.63 8.36
N VAL A 164 3.74 -2.32 7.06
CA VAL A 164 2.76 -2.92 6.15
C VAL A 164 3.48 -3.69 5.06
N LEU A 165 3.32 -5.01 5.04
CA LEU A 165 3.73 -5.88 3.94
C LEU A 165 2.82 -5.62 2.74
N CYS A 166 3.31 -4.98 1.69
CA CYS A 166 2.53 -4.86 0.46
C CYS A 166 2.44 -6.21 -0.25
N HIS A 167 1.28 -6.49 -0.87
CA HIS A 167 1.05 -7.67 -1.72
C HIS A 167 1.13 -9.01 -0.97
N LEU A 168 0.86 -9.02 0.35
CA LEU A 168 0.97 -10.22 1.22
C LEU A 168 2.29 -10.98 1.08
N GLY A 169 3.36 -10.32 0.60
CA GLY A 169 4.63 -10.98 0.33
C GLY A 169 4.59 -12.03 -0.78
N ASN A 170 3.58 -12.02 -1.67
CA ASN A 170 3.42 -12.99 -2.76
C ASN A 170 4.75 -13.18 -3.55
N PRO A 171 5.28 -14.44 -3.72
CA PRO A 171 4.60 -15.71 -3.47
C PRO A 171 4.83 -16.34 -2.07
N TRP A 172 5.52 -15.65 -1.14
CA TRP A 172 5.88 -16.18 0.18
C TRP A 172 4.78 -15.99 1.23
N PHE A 173 3.56 -16.41 0.92
CA PHE A 173 2.39 -16.26 1.80
C PHE A 173 2.57 -16.90 3.18
N GLN A 174 3.26 -18.05 3.27
CA GLN A 174 3.47 -18.73 4.56
C GLN A 174 4.45 -17.96 5.44
N ASP A 175 5.52 -17.41 4.85
CA ASP A 175 6.48 -16.59 5.58
C ASP A 175 5.83 -15.27 6.03
N ALA A 176 5.04 -14.64 5.15
CA ALA A 176 4.26 -13.45 5.50
C ALA A 176 3.26 -13.75 6.63
N ALA A 177 2.56 -14.90 6.56
CA ALA A 177 1.64 -15.33 7.62
C ALA A 177 2.35 -15.48 8.97
N GLN A 178 3.56 -16.04 9.00
CA GLN A 178 4.35 -16.18 10.23
C GLN A 178 4.78 -14.82 10.80
N VAL A 179 5.18 -13.88 9.93
CA VAL A 179 5.58 -12.53 10.35
C VAL A 179 4.39 -11.77 10.94
N LEU A 180 3.23 -11.85 10.30
CA LEU A 180 1.98 -11.26 10.78
C LEU A 180 1.51 -11.90 12.09
N TYR A 181 1.51 -13.23 12.18
CA TYR A 181 1.10 -13.96 13.38
C TYR A 181 1.92 -13.61 14.62
N LYS A 182 3.22 -13.36 14.43
CA LYS A 182 4.16 -13.12 15.54
C LYS A 182 4.17 -11.65 16.00
N ASN A 183 3.99 -10.69 15.07
CA ASN A 183 4.25 -9.28 15.33
C ASN A 183 2.97 -8.45 15.26
N ASP A 184 2.50 -7.94 16.39
CA ASP A 184 1.29 -7.12 16.48
C ASP A 184 1.41 -5.77 15.74
N ASN A 185 2.65 -5.31 15.48
CA ASN A 185 2.96 -4.07 14.74
C ASN A 185 3.14 -4.29 13.24
N VAL A 186 2.89 -5.51 12.72
CA VAL A 186 2.96 -5.81 11.29
C VAL A 186 1.55 -6.00 10.72
N TYR A 187 1.31 -5.36 9.60
CA TYR A 187 0.09 -5.38 8.80
C TYR A 187 0.41 -5.86 7.39
N ALA A 188 -0.60 -6.19 6.59
CA ALA A 188 -0.39 -6.48 5.18
C ALA A 188 -1.59 -6.07 4.32
N ASP A 189 -1.33 -5.62 3.11
CA ASP A 189 -2.40 -5.39 2.12
C ASP A 189 -2.52 -6.55 1.13
N ILE A 190 -3.73 -6.75 0.63
CA ILE A 190 -4.05 -7.79 -0.36
C ILE A 190 -3.88 -7.30 -1.80
N SER A 191 -3.18 -6.19 -2.02
CA SER A 191 -2.99 -5.57 -3.34
C SER A 191 -2.02 -6.36 -4.24
N GLY A 192 -1.99 -6.05 -5.53
CA GLY A 192 -0.93 -6.50 -6.44
C GLY A 192 -0.84 -8.02 -6.66
N LEU A 193 -1.87 -8.80 -6.32
CA LEU A 193 -1.89 -10.25 -6.52
C LEU A 193 -2.17 -10.66 -7.97
N THR A 194 -2.57 -9.71 -8.81
CA THR A 194 -2.72 -9.88 -10.26
C THR A 194 -2.32 -8.61 -11.00
N LEU A 195 -2.01 -8.75 -12.28
CA LEU A 195 -1.90 -7.64 -13.23
C LEU A 195 -3.12 -7.69 -14.16
N GLY A 196 -3.84 -6.57 -14.27
CA GLY A 196 -5.13 -6.55 -14.96
C GLY A 196 -6.23 -7.27 -14.19
N ASP A 197 -6.93 -8.18 -14.84
CA ASP A 197 -8.03 -8.94 -14.25
C ASP A 197 -7.59 -10.33 -13.77
N PHE A 198 -8.26 -10.84 -12.74
CA PHE A 198 -8.08 -12.23 -12.34
C PHE A 198 -8.68 -13.18 -13.39
N HIS A 199 -7.89 -14.15 -13.83
CA HIS A 199 -8.39 -15.28 -14.62
C HIS A 199 -8.94 -16.36 -13.69
N TYR A 200 -10.02 -17.02 -14.10
CA TYR A 200 -10.82 -17.95 -13.27
C TYR A 200 -10.00 -18.92 -12.41
N GLU A 201 -9.06 -19.68 -12.98
CA GLU A 201 -8.26 -20.64 -12.21
C GLU A 201 -7.23 -19.96 -11.31
N PHE A 202 -6.65 -18.83 -11.77
CA PHE A 202 -5.71 -18.06 -11.00
C PHE A 202 -6.40 -17.32 -9.85
N GLU A 203 -7.61 -16.78 -10.06
CA GLU A 203 -8.44 -16.19 -9.00
C GLU A 203 -8.69 -17.22 -7.89
N ARG A 204 -9.13 -18.44 -8.26
CA ARG A 204 -9.37 -19.51 -7.30
C ARG A 204 -8.11 -19.93 -6.53
N TYR A 205 -6.97 -20.00 -7.23
CA TYR A 205 -5.68 -20.28 -6.60
C TYR A 205 -5.31 -19.17 -5.58
N MET A 206 -5.44 -17.90 -5.93
CA MET A 206 -5.13 -16.78 -5.04
C MET A 206 -6.10 -16.68 -3.87
N LEU A 207 -7.40 -16.88 -4.10
CA LEU A 207 -8.40 -16.97 -3.01
C LEU A 207 -7.99 -18.02 -1.98
N GLN A 208 -7.55 -19.20 -2.44
CA GLN A 208 -7.11 -20.26 -1.52
C GLN A 208 -5.85 -19.84 -0.74
N ARG A 209 -4.86 -19.19 -1.39
CA ARG A 209 -3.63 -18.71 -0.70
C ARG A 209 -3.95 -17.68 0.38
N VAL A 210 -4.83 -16.73 0.08
CA VAL A 210 -5.25 -15.72 1.06
C VAL A 210 -6.06 -16.35 2.19
N LYS A 211 -6.98 -17.27 1.90
CA LYS A 211 -7.72 -18.02 2.93
C LYS A 211 -6.80 -18.86 3.83
N ASP A 212 -5.79 -19.52 3.26
CA ASP A 212 -4.80 -20.28 4.04
C ASP A 212 -4.00 -19.37 4.98
N LEU A 213 -3.58 -18.19 4.51
CA LEU A 213 -2.89 -17.20 5.32
C LEU A 213 -3.78 -16.71 6.48
N ILE A 214 -5.01 -16.33 6.16
CA ILE A 214 -6.02 -15.90 7.13
C ILE A 214 -6.23 -16.98 8.22
N MET A 215 -6.39 -18.22 7.80
CA MET A 215 -6.59 -19.35 8.72
C MET A 215 -5.38 -19.54 9.65
N TYR A 216 -4.15 -19.38 9.12
CA TYR A 216 -2.93 -19.48 9.91
C TYR A 216 -2.83 -18.38 10.97
N MET A 217 -3.22 -17.16 10.64
CA MET A 217 -3.18 -16.01 11.56
C MET A 217 -4.20 -16.13 12.70
N GLY A 218 -5.33 -16.79 12.49
CA GLY A 218 -6.38 -17.01 13.48
C GLY A 218 -7.35 -15.83 13.70
N ASP A 219 -6.89 -14.60 13.61
CA ASP A 219 -7.74 -13.39 13.59
C ASP A 219 -7.22 -12.37 12.58
N PRO A 220 -7.62 -12.48 11.34
CA PRO A 220 -7.05 -11.70 10.25
C PRO A 220 -7.58 -10.29 10.10
N GLY A 221 -8.71 -10.00 10.70
CA GLY A 221 -9.42 -8.76 10.43
C GLY A 221 -8.69 -7.50 10.88
N GLN A 222 -7.78 -7.60 11.83
CA GLN A 222 -7.15 -6.44 12.46
C GLN A 222 -5.79 -6.06 11.86
N GLN A 223 -5.17 -6.97 11.11
CA GLN A 223 -3.85 -6.75 10.50
C GLN A 223 -3.87 -6.73 8.97
N LEU A 224 -5.00 -7.10 8.35
CA LEU A 224 -5.13 -7.06 6.89
C LEU A 224 -5.84 -5.79 6.42
N LEU A 225 -5.47 -5.34 5.22
CA LEU A 225 -6.01 -4.16 4.56
C LEU A 225 -6.45 -4.50 3.13
N TYR A 226 -7.59 -3.94 2.72
CA TYR A 226 -7.99 -3.95 1.33
C TYR A 226 -7.12 -2.99 0.52
N GLY A 227 -6.61 -3.43 -0.60
CA GLY A 227 -5.84 -2.66 -1.56
C GLY A 227 -5.85 -3.32 -2.93
N THR A 228 -5.70 -2.55 -4.00
CA THR A 228 -5.78 -3.05 -5.38
C THR A 228 -4.45 -3.03 -6.13
N ASP A 229 -3.58 -2.07 -5.83
CA ASP A 229 -2.43 -1.68 -6.67
C ASP A 229 -2.88 -1.04 -8.01
N TRP A 230 -4.05 -0.35 -7.97
CA TRP A 230 -4.53 0.42 -9.12
C TRP A 230 -3.47 1.42 -9.61
N PRO A 231 -3.26 1.61 -10.92
CA PRO A 231 -4.02 1.07 -12.05
C PRO A 231 -3.47 -0.25 -12.60
N LEU A 232 -2.50 -0.91 -11.95
CA LEU A 232 -1.97 -2.20 -12.41
C LEU A 232 -3.02 -3.29 -12.39
N ALA A 233 -3.95 -3.24 -11.43
CA ALA A 233 -5.13 -4.09 -11.40
C ALA A 233 -6.39 -3.23 -11.23
N GLY A 234 -7.51 -3.69 -11.79
CA GLY A 234 -8.77 -2.96 -11.76
C GLY A 234 -9.45 -3.06 -10.39
N MET A 235 -10.00 -1.94 -9.88
CA MET A 235 -10.74 -1.93 -8.60
C MET A 235 -11.92 -2.90 -8.61
N GLY A 236 -12.64 -3.04 -9.73
CA GLY A 236 -13.80 -3.93 -9.84
C GLY A 236 -13.45 -5.39 -9.75
N THR A 237 -12.34 -5.83 -10.34
CA THR A 237 -11.86 -7.21 -10.24
C THR A 237 -11.40 -7.53 -8.81
N TYR A 238 -10.78 -6.57 -8.13
CA TYR A 238 -10.37 -6.73 -6.75
C TYR A 238 -11.53 -6.77 -5.76
N LEU A 239 -12.56 -5.95 -5.97
CA LEU A 239 -13.76 -6.02 -5.13
C LEU A 239 -14.43 -7.40 -5.25
N LYS A 240 -14.56 -7.94 -6.48
CA LYS A 240 -15.07 -9.29 -6.71
C LYS A 240 -14.19 -10.37 -6.04
N PHE A 241 -12.87 -10.24 -6.15
CA PHE A 241 -11.92 -11.13 -5.47
C PHE A 241 -12.10 -11.08 -3.95
N PHE A 242 -12.19 -9.88 -3.37
CA PHE A 242 -12.39 -9.69 -1.94
C PHE A 242 -13.71 -10.31 -1.44
N ASP A 243 -14.80 -10.14 -2.19
CA ASP A 243 -16.09 -10.79 -1.90
C ASP A 243 -15.98 -12.31 -1.95
N GLY A 244 -15.17 -12.86 -2.86
CA GLY A 244 -14.88 -14.29 -2.99
C GLY A 244 -14.11 -14.92 -1.83
N LEU A 245 -13.54 -14.10 -0.92
CA LEU A 245 -12.94 -14.61 0.32
C LEU A 245 -13.98 -15.13 1.31
N GLU A 246 -15.26 -14.74 1.19
CA GLU A 246 -16.38 -15.24 2.02
C GLU A 246 -16.11 -15.09 3.53
N LEU A 247 -15.58 -13.93 3.92
CA LEU A 247 -15.21 -13.64 5.30
C LEU A 247 -16.44 -13.33 6.16
N PRO A 248 -16.38 -13.59 7.47
CA PRO A 248 -17.35 -13.06 8.42
C PRO A 248 -17.45 -11.53 8.34
N ASP A 249 -18.65 -10.97 8.57
CA ASP A 249 -18.92 -9.53 8.40
C ASP A 249 -17.92 -8.63 9.17
N GLU A 250 -17.59 -9.00 10.41
CA GLU A 250 -16.64 -8.23 11.22
C GLU A 250 -15.23 -8.24 10.61
N ALA A 251 -14.73 -9.40 10.17
CA ALA A 251 -13.43 -9.52 9.52
C ALA A 251 -13.44 -8.78 8.18
N LYS A 252 -14.54 -8.88 7.42
CA LYS A 252 -14.72 -8.15 6.17
C LYS A 252 -14.67 -6.64 6.38
N ASP A 253 -15.37 -6.12 7.38
CA ASP A 253 -15.35 -4.69 7.73
C ASP A 253 -13.95 -4.22 8.18
N ASN A 254 -13.26 -5.03 8.99
CA ASN A 254 -11.92 -4.70 9.45
C ASN A 254 -10.96 -4.55 8.27
N ILE A 255 -10.95 -5.51 7.35
CA ILE A 255 -10.09 -5.50 6.16
C ILE A 255 -10.52 -4.40 5.18
N ALA A 256 -11.83 -4.24 4.96
CA ALA A 256 -12.36 -3.29 3.99
C ALA A 256 -12.05 -1.82 4.32
N TRP A 257 -12.03 -1.47 5.63
CA TRP A 257 -11.88 -0.06 5.97
C TRP A 257 -11.36 0.24 7.38
N ARG A 258 -11.74 -0.52 8.45
CA ARG A 258 -11.43 -0.13 9.83
C ARG A 258 -9.95 -0.14 10.11
N THR A 259 -9.22 -1.14 9.64
CA THR A 259 -7.77 -1.25 9.81
C THR A 259 -7.05 -0.10 9.09
N ALA A 260 -7.42 0.20 7.84
CA ALA A 260 -6.85 1.32 7.09
C ALA A 260 -7.18 2.67 7.76
N ALA A 261 -8.43 2.89 8.17
CA ALA A 261 -8.85 4.12 8.83
C ALA A 261 -8.04 4.38 10.11
N ARG A 262 -7.83 3.36 10.94
CA ARG A 262 -6.99 3.44 12.14
C ARG A 262 -5.53 3.69 11.81
N LEU A 263 -4.97 2.94 10.87
CA LEU A 263 -3.54 2.95 10.54
C LEU A 263 -3.09 4.28 9.93
N PHE A 264 -3.89 4.82 9.01
CA PHE A 264 -3.61 6.09 8.32
C PHE A 264 -4.31 7.30 8.96
N ARG A 265 -4.99 7.11 10.09
CA ARG A 265 -5.75 8.15 10.82
C ARG A 265 -6.76 8.88 9.94
N ILE A 266 -7.46 8.12 9.11
CA ILE A 266 -8.47 8.67 8.20
C ILE A 266 -9.69 9.09 9.02
N ASP A 267 -10.06 10.37 8.90
CA ASP A 267 -11.30 10.91 9.50
C ASP A 267 -12.49 10.48 8.62
N THR A 268 -13.10 9.36 9.00
CA THR A 268 -14.21 8.77 8.24
C THR A 268 -15.46 9.64 8.21
N ASP A 269 -15.62 10.58 9.15
CA ASP A 269 -16.75 11.50 9.20
C ASP A 269 -16.64 12.60 8.14
N ARG A 270 -15.44 12.85 7.63
CA ARG A 270 -15.19 13.79 6.55
C ARG A 270 -15.37 13.20 5.15
N ILE A 271 -15.43 11.87 5.03
CA ILE A 271 -15.63 11.23 3.74
C ILE A 271 -17.07 11.53 3.26
N PRO A 272 -17.25 12.17 2.09
CA PRO A 272 -18.57 12.49 1.60
C PRO A 272 -19.37 11.20 1.32
N PRO A 273 -20.68 11.19 1.59
CA PRO A 273 -21.52 10.04 1.29
C PRO A 273 -21.51 9.74 -0.22
N ARG A 274 -21.57 8.46 -0.56
CA ARG A 274 -21.60 8.00 -1.96
C ARG A 274 -22.72 8.70 -2.71
N GLN A 275 -22.41 9.33 -3.82
CA GLN A 275 -23.45 9.77 -4.78
C GLN A 275 -23.95 8.50 -5.50
N ILE A 276 -25.14 8.05 -5.16
CA ILE A 276 -25.80 6.99 -5.91
C ILE A 276 -26.22 7.60 -7.25
N THR A 277 -25.40 7.39 -8.27
CA THR A 277 -25.84 7.65 -9.66
C THR A 277 -26.87 6.58 -10.01
N THR A 278 -28.14 7.00 -10.00
CA THR A 278 -29.29 6.22 -10.49
C THR A 278 -29.24 6.07 -12.00
#